data_eaca76afb91e313b23d089643db49daa
#
_entry.id   eaca76afb91e313b23d089643db49daa
#
_cell.length_a   1.000
_cell.length_b   1.000
_cell.length_c   1.000
_cell.angle_alpha   90.00
_cell.angle_beta   90.00
_cell.angle_gamma   90.00
#
_symmetry.space_group_name_H-M   'P 1'
#
loop_
_entity.id
_entity.type
_entity.pdbx_description
1 polymer ?
#
loop_
_entity_poly.entity_id
_entity_poly.type
_entity_poly.pdbx_seq_one_letter_code
_entity_poly.pdbx_strand_id
1 'polypeptide(L)'
;MKKQLSLKNVFVSIENYTAQWDLKKLIKYMIILALIISIVGSYLWYGNMYMTNERRFWTAINNSMATQSVTRTLTSGGTGNTVIQNQQFFFAPQMVSRSHVRFIQKSSTVDTSVETEGISFVDHQFSRYNSFRTNQQREDGTTPNLDSILGKWEGNKVPEDQLDDARLNYVSELVTLAVFGNFGAKFRSETIELLKQNNVYEINEEAVSEDTVDGKKVLIYPISVSLKGFTEVLQNAFTEAGYGKFPPLDPANYDEDSRVSATFAVDPKNNSISGIQFGSRSEKYRGYGIYINVAKPNTDFESGQLEEFVQKEIQTAL
;
A
#
# COMPACT_ATOMS: atom_id res chain seq x y z
N MET A 1 -9.17 -46.49 -52.01
CA MET A 1 -9.75 -47.48 -51.07
C MET A 1 -9.60 -46.95 -49.64
N LYS A 2 -10.67 -46.37 -49.07
CA LYS A 2 -10.70 -46.01 -47.66
C LYS A 2 -11.06 -47.26 -46.84
N LYS A 3 -10.11 -47.74 -46.01
CA LYS A 3 -10.41 -48.76 -45.02
C LYS A 3 -11.36 -48.20 -43.99
N GLN A 4 -12.63 -48.61 -44.05
CA GLN A 4 -13.57 -48.39 -42.91
C GLN A 4 -13.04 -49.19 -41.71
N LEU A 5 -12.46 -48.49 -40.73
CA LEU A 5 -12.18 -49.06 -39.42
C LEU A 5 -13.53 -49.38 -38.78
N SER A 6 -13.90 -50.66 -38.74
CA SER A 6 -15.10 -51.11 -38.06
C SER A 6 -14.94 -50.82 -36.57
N LEU A 7 -15.93 -50.09 -35.98
CA LEU A 7 -16.03 -49.82 -34.53
C LEU A 7 -15.82 -51.09 -33.71
N LYS A 8 -16.26 -52.26 -34.24
CA LYS A 8 -16.07 -53.57 -33.64
C LYS A 8 -14.57 -53.92 -33.44
N ASN A 9 -13.68 -53.58 -34.40
CA ASN A 9 -12.25 -53.84 -34.29
C ASN A 9 -11.56 -52.90 -33.28
N VAL A 10 -12.09 -51.68 -33.09
CA VAL A 10 -11.60 -50.74 -32.07
C VAL A 10 -11.97 -51.23 -30.68
N PHE A 11 -13.21 -51.69 -30.46
CA PHE A 11 -13.66 -52.25 -29.19
C PHE A 11 -12.89 -53.54 -28.83
N VAL A 12 -12.69 -54.48 -29.74
CA VAL A 12 -11.91 -55.70 -29.50
C VAL A 12 -10.44 -55.37 -29.20
N SER A 13 -9.88 -54.33 -29.82
CA SER A 13 -8.53 -53.88 -29.52
C SER A 13 -8.42 -53.28 -28.11
N ILE A 14 -9.42 -52.55 -27.70
CA ILE A 14 -9.48 -51.96 -26.33
C ILE A 14 -9.67 -53.08 -25.29
N GLU A 15 -10.53 -54.05 -25.55
CA GLU A 15 -10.81 -55.16 -24.66
C GLU A 15 -9.57 -56.05 -24.46
N ASN A 16 -8.78 -56.33 -25.51
CA ASN A 16 -7.51 -57.04 -25.41
C ASN A 16 -6.40 -56.26 -24.71
N TYR A 17 -6.41 -54.94 -24.79
CA TYR A 17 -5.44 -54.09 -24.08
C TYR A 17 -5.78 -54.01 -22.59
N THR A 18 -7.07 -53.97 -22.21
CA THR A 18 -7.50 -53.90 -20.80
C THR A 18 -7.39 -55.22 -20.07
N ALA A 19 -7.47 -56.39 -20.78
CA ALA A 19 -7.35 -57.72 -20.16
C ALA A 19 -5.90 -57.99 -19.65
N GLN A 20 -4.90 -57.24 -20.07
CA GLN A 20 -3.52 -57.37 -19.57
C GLN A 20 -3.19 -56.42 -18.40
N TRP A 21 -4.10 -55.54 -18.01
CA TRP A 21 -3.85 -54.60 -16.92
C TRP A 21 -4.28 -55.20 -15.57
N ASP A 22 -3.31 -55.23 -14.65
CA ASP A 22 -3.64 -55.56 -13.24
C ASP A 22 -4.71 -54.58 -12.75
N LEU A 23 -5.89 -55.09 -12.43
CA LEU A 23 -7.06 -54.31 -12.00
C LEU A 23 -6.70 -53.31 -10.88
N LYS A 24 -5.77 -53.71 -10.00
CA LYS A 24 -5.27 -52.83 -8.92
C LYS A 24 -4.51 -51.61 -9.45
N LYS A 25 -3.74 -51.81 -10.50
CA LYS A 25 -2.99 -50.70 -11.15
C LYS A 25 -3.95 -49.76 -11.87
N LEU A 26 -4.95 -50.31 -12.57
CA LEU A 26 -5.97 -49.51 -13.25
C LEU A 26 -6.73 -48.62 -12.25
N ILE A 27 -7.21 -49.23 -11.15
CA ILE A 27 -7.89 -48.46 -10.10
C ILE A 27 -6.99 -47.35 -9.52
N LYS A 28 -5.73 -47.65 -9.26
CA LYS A 28 -4.76 -46.65 -8.77
C LYS A 28 -4.59 -45.48 -9.73
N TYR A 29 -4.45 -45.77 -11.05
CA TYR A 29 -4.33 -44.70 -12.06
C TYR A 29 -5.62 -43.88 -12.20
N MET A 30 -6.79 -44.50 -12.12
CA MET A 30 -8.07 -43.81 -12.14
C MET A 30 -8.25 -42.87 -10.91
N ILE A 31 -7.82 -43.31 -9.73
CA ILE A 31 -7.84 -42.46 -8.53
C ILE A 31 -6.90 -41.27 -8.68
N ILE A 32 -5.68 -41.51 -9.19
CA ILE A 32 -4.72 -40.42 -9.43
C ILE A 32 -5.26 -39.42 -10.46
N LEU A 33 -5.82 -39.92 -11.57
CA LEU A 33 -6.44 -39.05 -12.57
C LEU A 33 -7.61 -38.25 -12.03
N ALA A 34 -8.48 -38.86 -11.24
CA ALA A 34 -9.61 -38.18 -10.61
C ALA A 34 -9.13 -37.08 -9.63
N LEU A 35 -8.07 -37.33 -8.86
CA LEU A 35 -7.45 -36.34 -7.99
C LEU A 35 -6.87 -35.17 -8.79
N ILE A 36 -6.17 -35.44 -9.88
CA ILE A 36 -5.61 -34.40 -10.75
C ILE A 36 -6.75 -33.54 -11.34
N ILE A 37 -7.80 -34.17 -11.88
CA ILE A 37 -8.96 -33.47 -12.44
C ILE A 37 -9.65 -32.63 -11.35
N SER A 38 -9.79 -33.16 -10.13
CA SER A 38 -10.39 -32.42 -9.02
C SER A 38 -9.56 -31.20 -8.62
N ILE A 39 -8.24 -31.35 -8.54
CA ILE A 39 -7.31 -30.24 -8.23
C ILE A 39 -7.36 -29.16 -9.32
N VAL A 40 -7.23 -29.56 -10.59
CA VAL A 40 -7.27 -28.64 -11.72
C VAL A 40 -8.66 -27.98 -11.84
N GLY A 41 -9.72 -28.75 -11.71
CA GLY A 41 -11.10 -28.24 -11.73
C GLY A 41 -11.38 -27.26 -10.59
N SER A 42 -10.91 -27.56 -9.38
CA SER A 42 -11.03 -26.65 -8.22
C SER A 42 -10.22 -25.36 -8.43
N TYR A 43 -9.02 -25.46 -8.98
CA TYR A 43 -8.18 -24.30 -9.30
C TYR A 43 -8.82 -23.38 -10.36
N LEU A 44 -9.33 -23.94 -11.44
CA LEU A 44 -10.02 -23.19 -12.49
C LEU A 44 -11.32 -22.58 -12.00
N TRP A 45 -12.11 -23.32 -11.21
CA TRP A 45 -13.33 -22.79 -10.61
C TRP A 45 -13.04 -21.65 -9.66
N TYR A 46 -12.03 -21.81 -8.78
CA TYR A 46 -11.63 -20.77 -7.83
C TYR A 46 -11.17 -19.51 -8.56
N GLY A 47 -10.30 -19.65 -9.58
CA GLY A 47 -9.74 -18.51 -10.31
C GLY A 47 -10.74 -17.75 -11.17
N ASN A 48 -11.64 -18.47 -11.86
CA ASN A 48 -12.50 -17.89 -12.89
C ASN A 48 -13.95 -17.62 -12.41
N MET A 49 -14.45 -18.40 -11.47
CA MET A 49 -15.84 -18.26 -11.01
C MET A 49 -15.96 -17.73 -9.59
N TYR A 50 -15.04 -18.11 -8.70
CA TYR A 50 -15.13 -17.70 -7.29
C TYR A 50 -14.46 -16.34 -7.07
N MET A 51 -13.27 -16.12 -7.62
CA MET A 51 -12.52 -14.87 -7.46
C MET A 51 -12.84 -13.88 -8.59
N THR A 52 -14.05 -13.33 -8.57
CA THR A 52 -14.45 -12.22 -9.46
C THR A 52 -13.58 -10.98 -9.22
N ASN A 53 -13.56 -10.03 -10.17
CA ASN A 53 -12.84 -8.77 -10.03
C ASN A 53 -13.28 -8.00 -8.78
N GLU A 54 -14.57 -7.90 -8.55
CA GLU A 54 -15.12 -7.26 -7.36
C GLU A 54 -14.63 -7.94 -6.07
N ARG A 55 -14.68 -9.27 -5.99
CA ARG A 55 -14.23 -10.01 -4.82
C ARG A 55 -12.74 -9.84 -4.57
N ARG A 56 -11.91 -9.80 -5.62
CA ARG A 56 -10.47 -9.53 -5.51
C ARG A 56 -10.21 -8.13 -4.95
N PHE A 57 -10.94 -7.14 -5.44
CA PHE A 57 -10.83 -5.77 -4.92
C PHE A 57 -11.16 -5.70 -3.43
N TRP A 58 -12.31 -6.24 -3.01
CA TRP A 58 -12.68 -6.23 -1.60
C TRP A 58 -11.75 -7.07 -0.71
N THR A 59 -11.19 -8.15 -1.26
CA THR A 59 -10.14 -8.91 -0.57
C THR A 59 -8.88 -8.07 -0.41
N ALA A 60 -8.49 -7.28 -1.41
CA ALA A 60 -7.34 -6.39 -1.31
C ALA A 60 -7.55 -5.27 -0.28
N ILE A 61 -8.75 -4.69 -0.22
CA ILE A 61 -9.13 -3.74 0.84
C ILE A 61 -9.07 -4.42 2.24
N ASN A 62 -9.59 -5.64 2.39
CA ASN A 62 -9.48 -6.38 3.66
C ASN A 62 -8.01 -6.65 4.04
N ASN A 63 -7.17 -7.03 3.08
CA ASN A 63 -5.77 -7.34 3.31
C ASN A 63 -4.95 -6.10 3.66
N SER A 64 -5.30 -4.93 3.12
CA SER A 64 -4.65 -3.67 3.51
C SER A 64 -4.92 -3.34 4.99
N MET A 65 -6.14 -3.59 5.47
CA MET A 65 -6.52 -3.41 6.88
C MET A 65 -6.01 -4.53 7.81
N ALA A 66 -5.50 -5.64 7.25
CA ALA A 66 -5.02 -6.80 8.02
C ALA A 66 -3.49 -6.88 8.05
N THR A 67 -2.77 -5.91 7.49
CA THR A 67 -1.32 -6.02 7.35
C THR A 67 -0.61 -5.60 8.63
N GLN A 68 0.45 -6.33 9.00
CA GLN A 68 1.32 -5.97 10.12
C GLN A 68 2.33 -4.90 9.73
N SER A 69 2.58 -4.72 8.43
CA SER A 69 3.48 -3.70 7.92
C SER A 69 3.22 -3.43 6.45
N VAL A 70 3.60 -2.24 5.99
CA VAL A 70 3.58 -1.86 4.58
C VAL A 70 4.65 -0.82 4.29
N THR A 71 5.23 -0.85 3.10
CA THR A 71 6.09 0.21 2.58
C THR A 71 5.32 0.97 1.52
N ARG A 72 5.16 2.28 1.72
CA ARG A 72 4.57 3.22 0.77
C ARG A 72 5.67 4.03 0.09
N THR A 73 5.62 4.15 -1.22
CA THR A 73 6.36 5.16 -1.98
C THR A 73 5.35 6.14 -2.55
N LEU A 74 5.40 7.37 -2.06
CA LEU A 74 4.59 8.49 -2.55
C LEU A 74 5.46 9.33 -3.46
N THR A 75 4.97 9.62 -4.66
CA THR A 75 5.55 10.59 -5.57
C THR A 75 4.52 11.68 -5.83
N SER A 76 4.90 12.90 -5.54
CA SER A 76 4.09 14.08 -5.83
C SER A 76 4.99 15.16 -6.43
N GLY A 77 4.43 15.98 -7.30
CA GLY A 77 5.21 17.05 -7.90
C GLY A 77 4.39 17.86 -8.88
N GLY A 78 4.92 19.02 -9.22
CA GLY A 78 4.42 19.95 -10.22
C GLY A 78 5.59 20.49 -11.05
N THR A 79 5.36 21.56 -11.80
CA THR A 79 6.38 22.15 -12.66
C THR A 79 7.58 22.63 -11.82
N GLY A 80 8.70 21.93 -11.92
CA GLY A 80 9.94 22.27 -11.25
C GLY A 80 10.18 21.67 -9.86
N ASN A 81 9.17 21.08 -9.22
CA ASN A 81 9.33 20.48 -7.90
C ASN A 81 8.91 19.01 -7.91
N THR A 82 9.69 18.17 -7.24
CA THR A 82 9.37 16.74 -7.05
C THR A 82 9.65 16.36 -5.61
N VAL A 83 8.68 15.67 -4.98
CA VAL A 83 8.84 15.05 -3.67
C VAL A 83 8.68 13.55 -3.85
N ILE A 84 9.67 12.80 -3.42
CA ILE A 84 9.65 11.34 -3.35
C ILE A 84 9.75 10.97 -1.87
N GLN A 85 8.73 10.32 -1.36
CA GLN A 85 8.67 9.89 0.03
C GLN A 85 8.54 8.37 0.09
N ASN A 86 9.53 7.72 0.69
CA ASN A 86 9.49 6.30 0.99
C ASN A 86 9.21 6.14 2.48
N GLN A 87 8.11 5.48 2.83
CA GLN A 87 7.71 5.27 4.20
C GLN A 87 7.48 3.78 4.46
N GLN A 88 8.06 3.28 5.55
CA GLN A 88 7.84 1.95 6.07
C GLN A 88 7.03 2.07 7.36
N PHE A 89 5.88 1.42 7.40
CA PHE A 89 4.99 1.42 8.56
C PHE A 89 4.93 0.03 9.15
N PHE A 90 5.05 -0.03 10.46
CA PHE A 90 4.94 -1.25 11.26
C PHE A 90 3.84 -1.04 12.28
N PHE A 91 2.81 -1.90 12.26
CA PHE A 91 1.64 -1.80 13.14
C PHE A 91 1.72 -2.76 14.33
N ALA A 92 2.51 -3.83 14.20
CA ALA A 92 2.71 -4.83 15.23
C ALA A 92 4.12 -5.42 15.14
N PRO A 93 4.74 -5.80 16.29
CA PRO A 93 4.22 -5.70 17.67
C PRO A 93 4.27 -4.27 18.24
N GLN A 94 4.98 -3.35 17.61
CA GLN A 94 5.10 -1.95 18.01
C GLN A 94 4.77 -1.05 16.81
N MET A 95 4.01 0.01 17.06
CA MET A 95 3.79 1.05 16.06
C MET A 95 5.06 1.86 15.89
N VAL A 96 5.66 1.79 14.71
CA VAL A 96 6.83 2.56 14.33
C VAL A 96 6.81 2.82 12.82
N SER A 97 7.15 4.03 12.40
CA SER A 97 7.38 4.34 11.00
C SER A 97 8.81 4.81 10.77
N ARG A 98 9.31 4.52 9.58
CA ARG A 98 10.56 5.07 9.07
C ARG A 98 10.27 5.73 7.74
N SER A 99 10.63 6.99 7.61
CA SER A 99 10.44 7.78 6.40
C SER A 99 11.78 8.23 5.83
N HIS A 100 11.88 8.22 4.52
CA HIS A 100 12.97 8.84 3.77
C HIS A 100 12.33 9.74 2.73
N VAL A 101 12.56 11.04 2.83
CA VAL A 101 11.99 12.05 1.95
C VAL A 101 13.10 12.69 1.14
N ARG A 102 12.91 12.73 -0.16
CA ARG A 102 13.76 13.47 -1.10
C ARG A 102 12.94 14.56 -1.75
N PHE A 103 13.31 15.79 -1.48
CA PHE A 103 12.79 16.97 -2.14
C PHE A 103 13.78 17.41 -3.23
N ILE A 104 13.28 17.68 -4.43
CA ILE A 104 14.06 18.17 -5.55
C ILE A 104 13.31 19.38 -6.11
N GLN A 105 13.99 20.52 -6.15
CA GLN A 105 13.52 21.71 -6.84
C GLN A 105 14.48 22.00 -7.99
N LYS A 106 13.97 22.04 -9.22
CA LYS A 106 14.76 22.27 -10.41
C LYS A 106 14.05 23.25 -11.35
N SER A 107 14.67 24.40 -11.56
CA SER A 107 14.24 25.41 -12.53
C SER A 107 15.45 25.89 -13.32
N SER A 108 15.27 26.90 -14.19
CA SER A 108 16.38 27.51 -14.91
C SER A 108 17.41 28.20 -13.99
N THR A 109 17.03 28.62 -12.80
CA THR A 109 17.83 29.38 -11.85
C THR A 109 18.07 28.67 -10.52
N VAL A 110 17.25 27.68 -10.16
CA VAL A 110 17.32 26.98 -8.87
C VAL A 110 17.54 25.49 -9.12
N ASP A 111 18.56 24.93 -8.48
CA ASP A 111 18.79 23.49 -8.37
C ASP A 111 19.07 23.15 -6.91
N THR A 112 18.05 22.66 -6.21
CA THR A 112 18.12 22.32 -4.80
C THR A 112 17.62 20.90 -4.59
N SER A 113 18.36 20.11 -3.81
CA SER A 113 18.00 18.77 -3.40
C SER A 113 18.25 18.59 -1.91
N VAL A 114 17.22 18.12 -1.20
CA VAL A 114 17.27 17.84 0.25
C VAL A 114 16.82 16.40 0.46
N GLU A 115 17.59 15.63 1.25
CA GLU A 115 17.21 14.31 1.69
C GLU A 115 17.13 14.29 3.21
N THR A 116 15.97 13.90 3.74
CA THR A 116 15.72 13.74 5.17
C THR A 116 15.31 12.32 5.49
N GLU A 117 15.59 11.90 6.71
CA GLU A 117 15.11 10.64 7.27
C GLU A 117 14.42 10.91 8.59
N GLY A 118 13.28 10.24 8.81
CA GLY A 118 12.53 10.28 10.04
C GLY A 118 12.26 8.88 10.58
N ILE A 119 12.24 8.73 11.89
CA ILE A 119 11.78 7.54 12.60
C ILE A 119 10.79 8.01 13.65
N SER A 120 9.55 7.51 13.57
CA SER A 120 8.50 7.90 14.52
C SER A 120 8.01 6.67 15.28
N PHE A 121 8.20 6.69 16.59
CA PHE A 121 7.51 5.85 17.54
C PHE A 121 6.32 6.63 18.10
N VAL A 122 5.39 5.98 18.79
CA VAL A 122 4.27 6.69 19.43
C VAL A 122 4.75 7.70 20.46
N ASP A 123 5.82 7.37 21.19
CA ASP A 123 6.38 8.14 22.30
C ASP A 123 7.59 9.02 21.95
N HIS A 124 8.20 8.82 20.77
CA HIS A 124 9.38 9.56 20.33
C HIS A 124 9.39 9.73 18.81
N GLN A 125 9.88 10.87 18.37
CA GLN A 125 10.14 11.18 16.97
C GLN A 125 11.60 11.55 16.80
N PHE A 126 12.20 11.09 15.71
CA PHE A 126 13.59 11.35 15.35
C PHE A 126 13.67 11.82 13.92
N SER A 127 14.49 12.83 13.67
CA SER A 127 14.73 13.34 12.32
C SER A 127 16.19 13.64 12.08
N ARG A 128 16.64 13.57 10.83
CA ARG A 128 17.97 14.00 10.38
C ARG A 128 17.98 14.43 8.93
N TYR A 129 18.95 15.23 8.58
CA TYR A 129 19.30 15.50 7.19
C TYR A 129 20.39 14.54 6.75
N ASN A 130 20.17 13.84 5.62
CA ASN A 130 21.15 12.92 5.03
C ASN A 130 21.98 13.61 3.94
N SER A 131 21.36 14.53 3.18
CA SER A 131 22.07 15.35 2.21
C SER A 131 21.37 16.68 2.00
N PHE A 132 22.15 17.69 1.66
CA PHE A 132 21.68 19.00 1.24
C PHE A 132 22.57 19.50 0.11
N ARG A 133 21.97 19.94 -0.97
CA ARG A 133 22.65 20.56 -2.11
C ARG A 133 21.81 21.69 -2.64
N THR A 134 22.41 22.85 -2.88
CA THR A 134 21.75 23.99 -3.50
C THR A 134 22.73 24.79 -4.33
N ASN A 135 22.26 25.42 -5.40
CA ASN A 135 23.00 26.43 -6.15
C ASN A 135 22.61 27.87 -5.74
N GLN A 136 21.68 28.01 -4.78
CA GLN A 136 21.32 29.33 -4.26
C GLN A 136 22.43 29.85 -3.37
N GLN A 137 22.67 31.18 -3.48
CA GLN A 137 23.66 31.89 -2.68
C GLN A 137 22.96 32.75 -1.63
N ARG A 138 23.63 32.97 -0.52
CA ARG A 138 23.28 33.97 0.49
C ARG A 138 23.52 35.37 -0.03
N GLU A 139 23.05 36.36 0.71
CA GLU A 139 23.30 37.78 0.41
C GLU A 139 24.82 38.13 0.35
N ASP A 140 25.60 37.42 1.15
CA ASP A 140 27.07 37.54 1.18
C ASP A 140 27.79 36.80 0.03
N GLY A 141 27.03 36.17 -0.87
CA GLY A 141 27.55 35.39 -2.00
C GLY A 141 28.04 34.00 -1.64
N THR A 142 27.93 33.58 -0.39
CA THR A 142 28.26 32.20 0.05
C THR A 142 27.09 31.23 -0.19
N THR A 143 27.40 29.95 -0.39
CA THR A 143 26.39 28.90 -0.48
C THR A 143 26.09 28.35 0.92
N PRO A 144 24.81 28.13 1.30
CA PRO A 144 24.46 27.49 2.56
C PRO A 144 25.14 26.13 2.72
N ASN A 145 25.71 25.86 3.89
CA ASN A 145 26.40 24.61 4.20
C ASN A 145 25.84 23.94 5.43
N LEU A 146 25.28 22.74 5.25
CA LEU A 146 24.75 21.91 6.33
C LEU A 146 25.64 20.73 6.71
N ASP A 147 26.88 20.64 6.21
CA ASP A 147 27.77 19.48 6.41
C ASP A 147 27.98 19.14 7.88
N SER A 148 27.97 20.16 8.76
CA SER A 148 28.17 19.96 10.22
C SER A 148 27.04 19.22 10.91
N ILE A 149 25.85 19.14 10.31
CA ILE A 149 24.65 18.50 10.85
C ILE A 149 24.24 17.26 10.09
N LEU A 150 24.79 17.01 8.90
CA LEU A 150 24.42 15.85 8.10
C LEU A 150 24.66 14.54 8.86
N GLY A 151 23.66 13.65 8.83
CA GLY A 151 23.67 12.35 9.49
C GLY A 151 23.44 12.39 11.01
N LYS A 152 23.35 13.55 11.62
CA LYS A 152 23.10 13.70 13.06
C LYS A 152 21.60 13.70 13.35
N TRP A 153 21.24 12.99 14.43
CA TRP A 153 19.85 12.81 14.82
C TRP A 153 19.40 13.88 15.82
N GLU A 154 18.25 14.47 15.55
CA GLU A 154 17.44 15.20 16.54
C GLU A 154 16.36 14.26 17.09
N GLY A 155 16.13 14.31 18.39
CA GLY A 155 15.10 13.53 19.06
C GLY A 155 14.09 14.41 19.77
N ASN A 156 12.82 14.09 19.61
CA ASN A 156 11.71 14.73 20.30
C ASN A 156 10.88 13.68 21.05
N LYS A 157 10.71 13.86 22.37
CA LYS A 157 9.82 13.03 23.18
C LYS A 157 8.39 13.60 23.08
N VAL A 158 7.44 12.76 22.72
CA VAL A 158 6.02 13.13 22.74
C VAL A 158 5.55 13.21 24.19
N PRO A 159 4.92 14.34 24.62
CA PRO A 159 4.31 14.47 25.92
C PRO A 159 3.27 13.39 26.20
N GLU A 160 3.14 12.96 27.47
CA GLU A 160 2.23 11.86 27.83
C GLU A 160 0.75 12.17 27.54
N ASP A 161 0.36 13.42 27.67
CA ASP A 161 -0.98 13.93 27.35
C ASP A 161 -1.28 14.01 25.84
N GLN A 162 -0.27 13.84 24.98
CA GLN A 162 -0.39 13.86 23.51
C GLN A 162 -0.19 12.46 22.87
N LEU A 163 -0.03 11.41 23.66
CA LEU A 163 0.25 10.07 23.12
C LEU A 163 -0.94 9.50 22.30
N ASP A 164 -2.17 9.79 22.68
CA ASP A 164 -3.35 9.33 21.93
C ASP A 164 -3.47 10.09 20.61
N ASP A 165 -3.20 11.40 20.59
CA ASP A 165 -3.12 12.17 19.35
C ASP A 165 -1.98 11.69 18.45
N ALA A 166 -0.83 11.31 19.02
CA ALA A 166 0.28 10.76 18.24
C ALA A 166 -0.07 9.41 17.60
N ARG A 167 -0.78 8.54 18.31
CA ARG A 167 -1.30 7.27 17.76
C ARG A 167 -2.29 7.53 16.63
N LEU A 168 -3.17 8.48 16.84
CA LEU A 168 -4.17 8.88 15.86
C LEU A 168 -3.50 9.42 14.60
N ASN A 169 -2.54 10.32 14.75
CA ASN A 169 -1.76 10.89 13.64
C ASN A 169 -0.99 9.79 12.88
N TYR A 170 -0.40 8.83 13.59
CA TYR A 170 0.30 7.69 12.97
C TYR A 170 -0.63 6.89 12.05
N VAL A 171 -1.85 6.58 12.52
CA VAL A 171 -2.82 5.84 11.70
C VAL A 171 -3.34 6.72 10.55
N SER A 172 -3.52 8.03 10.78
CA SER A 172 -4.03 8.96 9.77
C SER A 172 -3.10 9.13 8.57
N GLU A 173 -1.78 9.03 8.78
CA GLU A 173 -0.81 9.13 7.68
C GLU A 173 -1.02 8.06 6.60
N LEU A 174 -1.67 6.95 6.93
CA LEU A 174 -1.92 5.82 6.04
C LEU A 174 -3.34 5.77 5.51
N VAL A 175 -4.22 6.63 5.98
CA VAL A 175 -5.54 6.78 5.39
C VAL A 175 -5.40 7.64 4.15
N THR A 176 -5.54 6.99 2.99
CA THR A 176 -5.65 7.66 1.69
C THR A 176 -7.03 7.34 1.11
N LEU A 177 -7.13 6.78 -0.08
CA LEU A 177 -8.38 6.17 -0.57
C LEU A 177 -8.52 4.69 -0.16
N ALA A 178 -7.62 4.19 0.70
CA ALA A 178 -7.66 2.90 1.37
C ALA A 178 -7.08 3.04 2.78
N VAL A 179 -7.38 2.09 3.65
CA VAL A 179 -6.90 2.06 5.04
C VAL A 179 -5.90 0.93 5.19
N PHE A 180 -4.75 1.24 5.75
CA PHE A 180 -3.73 0.25 6.07
C PHE A 180 -3.57 0.13 7.58
N GLY A 181 -3.42 -1.09 8.08
CA GLY A 181 -3.24 -1.33 9.50
C GLY A 181 -3.36 -2.80 9.88
N ASN A 182 -3.14 -3.09 11.16
CA ASN A 182 -3.32 -4.42 11.74
C ASN A 182 -4.61 -4.47 12.58
N PHE A 183 -5.74 -4.28 11.92
CA PHE A 183 -7.05 -4.26 12.58
C PHE A 183 -7.62 -5.67 12.77
N GLY A 184 -8.37 -5.87 13.85
CA GLY A 184 -9.04 -7.13 14.14
C GLY A 184 -10.09 -7.51 13.09
N ALA A 185 -10.40 -8.81 12.98
CA ALA A 185 -11.32 -9.33 11.95
C ALA A 185 -12.71 -8.69 12.01
N LYS A 186 -13.24 -8.45 13.22
CA LYS A 186 -14.54 -7.81 13.42
C LYS A 186 -14.55 -6.39 12.83
N PHE A 187 -13.59 -5.55 13.21
CA PHE A 187 -13.46 -4.19 12.68
C PHE A 187 -13.43 -4.20 11.15
N ARG A 188 -12.59 -5.06 10.55
CA ARG A 188 -12.45 -5.12 9.09
C ARG A 188 -13.73 -5.51 8.39
N SER A 189 -14.43 -6.54 8.90
CA SER A 189 -15.68 -6.99 8.27
C SER A 189 -16.79 -5.93 8.37
N GLU A 190 -16.95 -5.28 9.51
CA GLU A 190 -17.94 -4.23 9.71
C GLU A 190 -17.63 -3.00 8.85
N THR A 191 -16.35 -2.56 8.81
CA THR A 191 -15.92 -1.44 7.95
C THR A 191 -16.18 -1.74 6.47
N ILE A 192 -15.83 -2.94 5.97
CA ILE A 192 -16.07 -3.32 4.57
C ILE A 192 -17.56 -3.34 4.25
N GLU A 193 -18.38 -3.84 5.15
CA GLU A 193 -19.83 -3.87 4.96
C GLU A 193 -20.39 -2.45 4.87
N LEU A 194 -19.98 -1.53 5.74
CA LEU A 194 -20.37 -0.13 5.68
C LEU A 194 -19.89 0.58 4.40
N LEU A 195 -18.65 0.31 3.96
CA LEU A 195 -18.12 0.84 2.69
C LEU A 195 -18.98 0.38 1.49
N LYS A 196 -19.47 -0.87 1.50
CA LYS A 196 -20.36 -1.40 0.47
C LYS A 196 -21.77 -0.81 0.55
N GLN A 197 -22.37 -0.78 1.74
CA GLN A 197 -23.73 -0.27 1.95
C GLN A 197 -23.86 1.20 1.56
N ASN A 198 -22.82 2.00 1.80
CA ASN A 198 -22.77 3.41 1.44
C ASN A 198 -22.26 3.65 0.02
N ASN A 199 -22.08 2.60 -0.79
CA ASN A 199 -21.57 2.69 -2.16
C ASN A 199 -20.33 3.60 -2.28
N VAL A 200 -19.41 3.46 -1.31
CA VAL A 200 -18.21 4.31 -1.24
C VAL A 200 -17.33 4.11 -2.46
N TYR A 201 -17.11 2.86 -2.86
CA TYR A 201 -16.36 2.51 -4.07
C TYR A 201 -17.31 2.00 -5.17
N GLU A 202 -17.36 2.73 -6.27
CA GLU A 202 -18.04 2.31 -7.47
C GLU A 202 -17.01 1.75 -8.45
N ILE A 203 -17.04 0.42 -8.63
CA ILE A 203 -16.08 -0.33 -9.42
C ILE A 203 -16.65 -0.52 -10.82
N ASN A 204 -15.93 -0.06 -11.84
CA ASN A 204 -16.24 -0.41 -13.23
C ASN A 204 -15.59 -1.75 -13.58
N GLU A 205 -16.31 -2.85 -13.35
CA GLU A 205 -15.79 -4.21 -13.57
C GLU A 205 -15.43 -4.50 -15.02
N GLU A 206 -16.16 -3.90 -16.00
CA GLU A 206 -15.92 -4.07 -17.43
C GLU A 206 -14.62 -3.38 -17.87
N ALA A 207 -14.20 -2.34 -17.16
CA ALA A 207 -12.96 -1.61 -17.43
C ALA A 207 -11.74 -2.14 -16.66
N VAL A 208 -11.91 -3.21 -15.87
CA VAL A 208 -10.76 -3.85 -15.21
C VAL A 208 -9.85 -4.46 -16.24
N SER A 209 -8.57 -4.10 -16.20
CA SER A 209 -7.56 -4.57 -17.15
C SER A 209 -6.36 -5.16 -16.43
N GLU A 210 -5.58 -5.97 -17.16
CA GLU A 210 -4.28 -6.44 -16.68
C GLU A 210 -3.16 -5.52 -17.16
N ASP A 211 -2.20 -5.23 -16.28
CA ASP A 211 -1.00 -4.48 -16.62
C ASP A 211 0.23 -5.12 -15.93
N THR A 212 1.41 -4.61 -16.24
CA THR A 212 2.67 -5.02 -15.62
C THR A 212 3.35 -3.83 -14.97
N VAL A 213 3.37 -3.81 -13.65
CA VAL A 213 4.05 -2.77 -12.85
C VAL A 213 5.28 -3.37 -12.17
N ASP A 214 6.43 -2.77 -12.40
CA ASP A 214 7.72 -3.22 -11.84
C ASP A 214 7.99 -4.73 -12.10
N GLY A 215 7.60 -5.23 -13.30
CA GLY A 215 7.77 -6.63 -13.72
C GLY A 215 6.77 -7.63 -13.13
N LYS A 216 5.74 -7.15 -12.42
CA LYS A 216 4.68 -7.98 -11.82
C LYS A 216 3.36 -7.70 -12.50
N LYS A 217 2.59 -8.77 -12.77
CA LYS A 217 1.21 -8.64 -13.21
C LYS A 217 0.37 -8.00 -12.11
N VAL A 218 -0.44 -7.02 -12.49
CA VAL A 218 -1.42 -6.36 -11.62
C VAL A 218 -2.75 -6.23 -12.35
N LEU A 219 -3.83 -6.19 -11.58
CA LEU A 219 -5.16 -5.83 -12.08
C LEU A 219 -5.39 -4.34 -11.81
N ILE A 220 -5.76 -3.62 -12.82
CA ILE A 220 -6.03 -2.18 -12.77
C ILE A 220 -7.53 -1.96 -12.66
N TYR A 221 -7.95 -1.33 -11.57
CA TYR A 221 -9.35 -1.02 -11.28
C TYR A 221 -9.59 0.48 -11.40
N PRO A 222 -10.27 0.97 -12.44
CA PRO A 222 -10.81 2.31 -12.45
C PRO A 222 -11.99 2.39 -11.47
N ILE A 223 -11.92 3.30 -10.52
CA ILE A 223 -12.88 3.39 -9.40
C ILE A 223 -13.28 4.84 -9.20
N SER A 224 -14.57 5.06 -8.94
CA SER A 224 -15.10 6.32 -8.45
C SER A 224 -15.30 6.20 -6.93
N VAL A 225 -14.71 7.09 -6.14
CA VAL A 225 -14.74 7.06 -4.67
C VAL A 225 -15.56 8.24 -4.14
N SER A 226 -16.61 7.96 -3.36
CA SER A 226 -17.33 8.98 -2.60
C SER A 226 -16.47 9.44 -1.43
N LEU A 227 -15.99 10.69 -1.46
CA LEU A 227 -15.12 11.22 -0.40
C LEU A 227 -15.87 11.40 0.91
N LYS A 228 -17.10 11.92 0.85
CA LYS A 228 -17.96 12.06 2.03
C LYS A 228 -18.27 10.70 2.65
N GLY A 229 -18.79 9.76 1.85
CA GLY A 229 -19.12 8.41 2.34
C GLY A 229 -17.90 7.67 2.90
N PHE A 230 -16.72 7.81 2.27
CA PHE A 230 -15.48 7.24 2.76
C PHE A 230 -15.09 7.80 4.14
N THR A 231 -15.13 9.14 4.29
CA THR A 231 -14.76 9.80 5.55
C THR A 231 -15.76 9.51 6.66
N GLU A 232 -17.06 9.46 6.37
CA GLU A 232 -18.11 9.10 7.34
C GLU A 232 -17.93 7.67 7.87
N VAL A 233 -17.75 6.70 6.97
CA VAL A 233 -17.53 5.30 7.36
C VAL A 233 -16.29 5.15 8.22
N LEU A 234 -15.17 5.79 7.84
CA LEU A 234 -13.96 5.71 8.62
C LEU A 234 -14.07 6.42 9.96
N GLN A 235 -14.65 7.63 10.00
CA GLN A 235 -14.85 8.36 11.24
C GLN A 235 -15.66 7.53 12.25
N ASN A 236 -16.73 6.88 11.79
CA ASN A 236 -17.55 6.01 12.63
C ASN A 236 -16.77 4.77 13.10
N ALA A 237 -16.12 4.07 12.18
CA ALA A 237 -15.35 2.87 12.49
C ALA A 237 -14.21 3.14 13.48
N PHE A 238 -13.47 4.23 13.30
CA PHE A 238 -12.39 4.60 14.22
C PHE A 238 -12.90 5.08 15.57
N THR A 239 -14.02 5.79 15.60
CA THR A 239 -14.67 6.20 16.87
C THR A 239 -15.13 4.98 17.67
N GLU A 240 -15.77 4.01 17.02
CA GLU A 240 -16.20 2.74 17.64
C GLU A 240 -15.01 1.89 18.11
N ALA A 241 -13.89 1.96 17.42
CA ALA A 241 -12.65 1.29 17.80
C ALA A 241 -11.89 2.01 18.95
N GLY A 242 -12.40 3.15 19.43
CA GLY A 242 -11.82 3.90 20.55
C GLY A 242 -10.69 4.86 20.17
N TYR A 243 -10.49 5.14 18.88
CA TYR A 243 -9.48 6.10 18.41
C TYR A 243 -9.94 7.56 18.47
N GLY A 244 -11.24 7.81 18.74
CA GLY A 244 -11.79 9.15 18.81
C GLY A 244 -12.07 9.80 17.44
N LYS A 245 -12.23 11.12 17.41
CA LYS A 245 -12.46 11.86 16.16
C LYS A 245 -11.16 12.06 15.40
N PHE A 246 -11.24 11.88 14.09
CA PHE A 246 -10.15 12.04 13.13
C PHE A 246 -10.31 13.40 12.41
N PRO A 247 -9.67 14.50 12.84
CA PRO A 247 -9.86 15.80 12.22
C PRO A 247 -9.59 15.85 10.72
N PRO A 248 -8.57 15.11 10.17
CA PRO A 248 -8.33 15.06 8.74
C PRO A 248 -9.45 14.40 7.92
N LEU A 249 -10.34 13.64 8.58
CA LEU A 249 -11.46 12.93 7.97
C LEU A 249 -12.81 13.53 8.38
N ASP A 250 -12.91 14.86 8.44
CA ASP A 250 -14.21 15.50 8.70
C ASP A 250 -15.09 15.42 7.44
N PRO A 251 -16.21 14.68 7.50
CA PRO A 251 -17.14 14.57 6.38
C PRO A 251 -17.73 15.93 5.96
N ALA A 252 -17.78 16.90 6.86
CA ALA A 252 -18.27 18.24 6.56
C ALA A 252 -17.41 19.02 5.55
N ASN A 253 -16.19 18.55 5.29
CA ASN A 253 -15.31 19.13 4.28
C ASN A 253 -15.65 18.70 2.85
N TYR A 254 -16.63 17.78 2.67
CA TYR A 254 -16.96 17.20 1.36
C TYR A 254 -18.47 17.34 1.08
N ASP A 255 -18.80 17.72 -0.16
CA ASP A 255 -20.18 17.73 -0.64
C ASP A 255 -20.69 16.29 -0.82
N GLU A 256 -22.02 16.09 -0.78
CA GLU A 256 -22.65 14.76 -0.91
C GLU A 256 -22.31 14.06 -2.21
N ASP A 257 -22.22 14.80 -3.30
CA ASP A 257 -21.90 14.29 -4.64
C ASP A 257 -20.39 14.28 -4.93
N SER A 258 -19.54 14.63 -3.93
CA SER A 258 -18.10 14.71 -4.12
C SER A 258 -17.50 13.33 -4.32
N ARG A 259 -17.18 13.02 -5.58
CA ARG A 259 -16.51 11.76 -5.97
C ARG A 259 -15.20 12.06 -6.68
N VAL A 260 -14.21 11.24 -6.43
CA VAL A 260 -12.90 11.31 -7.07
C VAL A 260 -12.67 10.05 -7.92
N SER A 261 -12.21 10.25 -9.15
CA SER A 261 -11.75 9.16 -9.98
C SER A 261 -10.36 8.73 -9.52
N ALA A 262 -10.20 7.45 -9.23
CA ALA A 262 -8.96 6.85 -8.83
C ALA A 262 -8.69 5.55 -9.58
N THR A 263 -7.45 5.15 -9.64
CA THR A 263 -7.02 3.86 -10.19
C THR A 263 -6.33 3.07 -9.09
N PHE A 264 -6.85 1.86 -8.82
CA PHE A 264 -6.22 0.92 -7.88
C PHE A 264 -5.51 -0.17 -8.68
N ALA A 265 -4.26 -0.41 -8.37
CA ALA A 265 -3.51 -1.55 -8.85
C ALA A 265 -3.51 -2.64 -7.76
N VAL A 266 -3.98 -3.84 -8.10
CA VAL A 266 -4.06 -4.99 -7.19
C VAL A 266 -3.20 -6.13 -7.70
N ASP A 267 -2.30 -6.65 -6.88
CA ASP A 267 -1.55 -7.87 -7.17
C ASP A 267 -2.49 -9.08 -7.05
N PRO A 268 -2.81 -9.79 -8.17
CA PRO A 268 -3.77 -10.90 -8.15
C PRO A 268 -3.24 -12.14 -7.43
N LYS A 269 -1.93 -12.23 -7.19
CA LYS A 269 -1.29 -13.38 -6.54
C LYS A 269 -1.59 -13.45 -5.05
N ASN A 270 -1.56 -12.31 -4.39
CA ASN A 270 -1.78 -12.20 -2.94
C ASN A 270 -2.97 -11.31 -2.57
N ASN A 271 -3.69 -10.78 -3.58
CA ASN A 271 -4.79 -9.84 -3.43
C ASN A 271 -4.40 -8.69 -2.48
N SER A 272 -3.33 -7.98 -2.81
CA SER A 272 -2.88 -6.79 -2.08
C SER A 272 -2.88 -5.57 -3.00
N ILE A 273 -3.15 -4.40 -2.43
CA ILE A 273 -3.07 -3.13 -3.14
C ILE A 273 -1.59 -2.87 -3.44
N SER A 274 -1.20 -2.80 -4.70
CA SER A 274 0.17 -2.47 -5.13
C SER A 274 0.33 -1.01 -5.52
N GLY A 275 -0.77 -0.29 -5.77
CA GLY A 275 -0.73 1.14 -6.06
C GLY A 275 -2.10 1.77 -6.03
N ILE A 276 -2.11 3.09 -5.78
CA ILE A 276 -3.30 3.95 -5.90
C ILE A 276 -2.84 5.23 -6.60
N GLN A 277 -3.59 5.64 -7.62
CA GLN A 277 -3.35 6.88 -8.33
C GLN A 277 -4.63 7.71 -8.37
N PHE A 278 -4.55 8.98 -7.99
CA PHE A 278 -5.65 9.94 -8.10
C PHE A 278 -5.08 11.36 -8.26
N GLY A 279 -5.63 12.11 -9.22
CA GLY A 279 -5.07 13.39 -9.61
C GLY A 279 -3.60 13.30 -9.99
N SER A 280 -2.76 14.16 -9.43
CA SER A 280 -1.30 14.15 -9.60
C SER A 280 -0.56 13.27 -8.59
N ARG A 281 -1.27 12.61 -7.68
CA ARG A 281 -0.70 11.77 -6.62
C ARG A 281 -0.61 10.32 -7.07
N SER A 282 0.57 9.74 -6.94
CA SER A 282 0.83 8.33 -7.20
C SER A 282 1.46 7.69 -5.96
N GLU A 283 0.84 6.63 -5.50
CA GLU A 283 1.28 5.84 -4.36
C GLU A 283 1.53 4.40 -4.80
N LYS A 284 2.68 3.84 -4.43
CA LYS A 284 3.01 2.44 -4.62
C LYS A 284 3.17 1.77 -3.27
N TYR A 285 2.65 0.54 -3.15
CA TYR A 285 2.67 -0.23 -1.92
C TYR A 285 3.37 -1.55 -2.11
N ARG A 286 4.21 -1.93 -1.14
CA ARG A 286 4.97 -3.18 -1.15
C ARG A 286 5.36 -3.61 0.27
N GLY A 287 5.96 -4.79 0.41
CA GLY A 287 6.53 -5.23 1.69
C GLY A 287 5.47 -5.52 2.76
N TYR A 288 4.31 -6.02 2.34
CA TYR A 288 3.25 -6.45 3.25
C TYR A 288 3.74 -7.54 4.21
N GLY A 289 3.53 -7.33 5.52
CA GLY A 289 3.88 -8.30 6.56
C GLY A 289 5.39 -8.47 6.80
N ILE A 290 6.26 -7.67 6.16
CA ILE A 290 7.70 -7.71 6.38
C ILE A 290 8.02 -6.92 7.66
N TYR A 291 8.51 -7.61 8.68
CA TYR A 291 8.96 -6.98 9.91
C TYR A 291 10.47 -6.67 9.86
N ILE A 292 10.82 -5.44 10.24
CA ILE A 292 12.20 -5.02 10.44
C ILE A 292 12.26 -4.41 11.86
N ASN A 293 13.21 -4.84 12.66
CA ASN A 293 13.42 -4.22 13.97
C ASN A 293 14.01 -2.82 13.77
N VAL A 294 13.27 -1.80 14.20
CA VAL A 294 13.71 -0.40 14.14
C VAL A 294 14.15 0.02 15.53
N ALA A 295 15.45 0.26 15.68
CA ALA A 295 15.99 0.76 16.94
C ALA A 295 15.85 2.28 17.07
N LYS A 296 15.66 2.79 18.29
CA LYS A 296 15.76 4.22 18.57
C LYS A 296 17.19 4.69 18.35
N PRO A 297 17.44 5.72 17.52
CA PRO A 297 18.78 6.25 17.33
C PRO A 297 19.28 7.00 18.58
N ASN A 298 20.60 7.11 18.70
CA ASN A 298 21.18 8.08 19.64
C ASN A 298 21.00 9.48 19.07
N THR A 299 20.66 10.43 19.94
CA THR A 299 20.42 11.83 19.57
C THR A 299 21.68 12.67 19.76
N ASP A 300 21.95 13.52 18.78
CA ASP A 300 23.02 14.51 18.80
C ASP A 300 22.47 15.90 19.15
N PHE A 301 21.18 16.12 18.89
CA PHE A 301 20.46 17.37 19.09
C PHE A 301 19.19 17.14 19.91
N GLU A 302 18.84 18.13 20.73
CA GLU A 302 17.55 18.22 21.37
C GLU A 302 16.49 18.77 20.39
N SER A 303 15.22 18.63 20.77
CA SER A 303 14.07 19.09 19.96
C SER A 303 14.20 20.56 19.53
N GLY A 304 14.04 20.82 18.23
CA GLY A 304 14.06 22.15 17.62
C GLY A 304 15.45 22.69 17.25
N GLN A 305 16.52 22.12 17.79
CA GLN A 305 17.89 22.63 17.55
C GLN A 305 18.35 22.43 16.10
N LEU A 306 17.96 21.30 15.48
CA LEU A 306 18.29 21.01 14.09
C LEU A 306 17.59 21.99 13.14
N GLU A 307 16.30 22.27 13.42
CA GLU A 307 15.51 23.22 12.65
C GLU A 307 16.05 24.64 12.80
N GLU A 308 16.38 25.07 14.02
CA GLU A 308 16.98 26.40 14.27
C GLU A 308 18.30 26.57 13.50
N PHE A 309 19.14 25.52 13.49
CA PHE A 309 20.40 25.53 12.73
C PHE A 309 20.13 25.69 11.24
N VAL A 310 19.21 24.90 10.68
CA VAL A 310 18.86 24.94 9.25
C VAL A 310 18.26 26.30 8.87
N GLN A 311 17.35 26.84 9.70
CA GLN A 311 16.75 28.16 9.47
C GLN A 311 17.82 29.26 9.46
N LYS A 312 18.74 29.24 10.41
CA LYS A 312 19.85 30.20 10.45
C LYS A 312 20.73 30.13 9.21
N GLU A 313 21.03 28.90 8.75
CA GLU A 313 21.87 28.69 7.56
C GLU A 313 21.15 29.05 6.25
N ILE A 314 19.82 28.88 6.16
CA ILE A 314 19.04 29.15 4.95
C ILE A 314 18.47 30.59 4.94
N GLN A 315 17.95 31.11 6.07
CA GLN A 315 17.35 32.46 6.13
C GLN A 315 18.35 33.60 5.88
N THR A 316 19.64 33.37 6.13
CA THR A 316 20.67 34.29 5.65
C THR A 316 20.84 34.26 4.14
N ALA A 317 20.05 33.44 3.40
CA ALA A 317 20.11 33.29 1.94
C ALA A 317 18.85 33.81 1.21
N LEU A 318 17.87 34.32 1.93
CA LEU A 318 16.65 34.97 1.41
C LEU A 318 16.66 36.46 1.70
#